data_ad1acd1f2171730c7585973b95dbaee8
#
_entry.id   ad1acd1f2171730c7585973b95dbaee8
#
_cell.length_a   1.000
_cell.length_b   1.000
_cell.length_c   1.000
_cell.angle_alpha   90.00
_cell.angle_beta   90.00
_cell.angle_gamma   90.00
#
_symmetry.space_group_name_H-M   'P 1'
#
loop_
_entity.id
_entity.type
_entity.pdbx_description
1 polymer ?
#
loop_
_entity_poly.entity_id
_entity_poly.type
_entity_poly.pdbx_seq_one_letter_code
_entity_poly.pdbx_strand_id
1 'polypeptide(L)'
;NQRYQNARKSGADALISIHADGFRLESVKGASVFIWADEASSSVARNLSEKQRRRIQAQIKDIKPYDFNEDEAKMLYPNTYKNKIDQSFILGTKILDQLKRDPFTKIHKKNVESADFRVLKSVDIPSVLVESGFITNPEDAERLTTKKGRRMIARSIFLGIHNYFLDQPLSGTLLENNQTHVTYKVQEGDTISELAIRFGVTAQSIRQTNNLKSNSIFQGQEIRINLSNT
;
A
#
# COMPACT_ATOMS: atom_id res chain seq x y z
N ASN A 1 -15.39 -12.72 1.23
CA ASN A 1 -14.01 -12.35 1.50
C ASN A 1 -13.96 -11.27 2.59
N GLN A 2 -13.63 -11.68 3.81
CA GLN A 2 -13.74 -10.84 5.02
C GLN A 2 -12.86 -9.56 4.98
N ARG A 3 -11.71 -9.61 4.29
CA ARG A 3 -10.74 -8.48 4.24
C ARG A 3 -11.30 -7.24 3.53
N TYR A 4 -11.85 -7.41 2.32
CA TYR A 4 -12.42 -6.25 1.62
C TYR A 4 -13.75 -5.79 2.24
N GLN A 5 -14.53 -6.71 2.84
CA GLN A 5 -15.72 -6.32 3.61
C GLN A 5 -15.36 -5.46 4.82
N ASN A 6 -14.28 -5.81 5.52
CA ASN A 6 -13.77 -5.00 6.61
C ASN A 6 -13.29 -3.62 6.13
N ALA A 7 -12.57 -3.57 5.00
CA ALA A 7 -12.16 -2.32 4.38
C ALA A 7 -13.38 -1.44 4.04
N ARG A 8 -14.41 -2.03 3.42
CA ARG A 8 -15.64 -1.33 3.08
C ARG A 8 -16.41 -0.83 4.31
N LYS A 9 -16.52 -1.67 5.36
CA LYS A 9 -17.17 -1.29 6.62
C LYS A 9 -16.44 -0.18 7.36
N SER A 10 -15.11 -0.09 7.20
CA SER A 10 -14.30 0.99 7.78
C SER A 10 -14.26 2.26 6.94
N GLY A 11 -14.97 2.31 5.80
CA GLY A 11 -14.95 3.45 4.90
C GLY A 11 -13.59 3.68 4.24
N ALA A 12 -12.86 2.60 3.92
CA ALA A 12 -11.52 2.72 3.34
C ALA A 12 -11.59 3.21 1.88
N ASP A 13 -10.75 4.19 1.57
CA ASP A 13 -10.62 4.78 0.22
C ASP A 13 -9.66 3.99 -0.67
N ALA A 14 -8.82 3.15 -0.09
CA ALA A 14 -7.92 2.24 -0.80
C ALA A 14 -7.63 0.98 0.04
N LEU A 15 -7.33 -0.13 -0.63
CA LEU A 15 -6.92 -1.39 0.00
C LEU A 15 -5.53 -1.78 -0.48
N ILE A 16 -4.58 -1.85 0.43
CA ILE A 16 -3.22 -2.30 0.15
C ILE A 16 -2.95 -3.61 0.88
N SER A 17 -2.73 -4.68 0.12
CA SER A 17 -2.36 -6.00 0.65
C SER A 17 -0.86 -6.20 0.55
N ILE A 18 -0.16 -6.21 1.69
CA ILE A 18 1.31 -6.34 1.73
C ILE A 18 1.66 -7.80 1.95
N HIS A 19 2.48 -8.34 1.08
CA HIS A 19 2.91 -9.73 1.04
C HIS A 19 4.43 -9.86 1.02
N ALA A 20 4.91 -11.04 1.43
CA ALA A 20 6.27 -11.53 1.27
C ALA A 20 6.17 -13.05 1.06
N ASP A 21 5.80 -13.47 -0.15
CA ASP A 21 5.53 -14.87 -0.43
C ASP A 21 6.83 -15.64 -0.75
N GLY A 22 6.78 -16.96 -0.59
CA GLY A 22 7.82 -17.84 -1.12
C GLY A 22 7.53 -18.21 -2.58
N PHE A 23 8.55 -18.34 -3.39
CA PHE A 23 8.46 -18.84 -4.76
C PHE A 23 9.20 -20.18 -4.92
N ARG A 24 8.85 -20.96 -5.94
CA ARG A 24 9.45 -22.27 -6.16
C ARG A 24 10.97 -22.20 -6.45
N LEU A 25 11.37 -21.15 -7.17
CA LEU A 25 12.78 -20.92 -7.53
C LEU A 25 13.35 -19.85 -6.59
N GLU A 26 14.38 -20.20 -5.86
CA GLU A 26 15.08 -19.28 -4.93
C GLU A 26 15.75 -18.09 -5.65
N SER A 27 16.01 -18.21 -6.96
CA SER A 27 16.55 -17.12 -7.78
C SER A 27 15.56 -15.99 -8.02
N VAL A 28 14.25 -16.23 -7.80
CA VAL A 28 13.21 -15.20 -7.93
C VAL A 28 13.28 -14.26 -6.74
N LYS A 29 13.53 -12.97 -7.01
CA LYS A 29 13.70 -11.94 -6.00
C LYS A 29 13.16 -10.58 -6.43
N GLY A 30 12.99 -9.70 -5.47
CA GLY A 30 12.58 -8.32 -5.66
C GLY A 30 11.08 -8.07 -5.53
N ALA A 31 10.74 -6.80 -5.40
CA ALA A 31 9.36 -6.36 -5.22
C ALA A 31 8.58 -6.32 -6.53
N SER A 32 7.28 -6.49 -6.42
CA SER A 32 6.31 -6.37 -7.52
C SER A 32 5.01 -5.76 -7.00
N VAL A 33 4.25 -5.13 -7.87
CA VAL A 33 2.92 -4.62 -7.55
C VAL A 33 1.91 -5.23 -8.50
N PHE A 34 0.79 -5.68 -7.94
CA PHE A 34 -0.27 -6.35 -8.66
C PHE A 34 -1.61 -5.68 -8.42
N ILE A 35 -2.45 -5.69 -9.46
CA ILE A 35 -3.86 -5.36 -9.40
C ILE A 35 -4.69 -6.59 -9.73
N TRP A 36 -6.00 -6.49 -9.49
CA TRP A 36 -6.90 -7.56 -9.89
C TRP A 36 -7.22 -7.52 -11.38
N ALA A 37 -7.25 -8.69 -12.02
CA ALA A 37 -7.85 -8.95 -13.33
C ALA A 37 -8.23 -10.43 -13.43
N ASP A 38 -9.17 -10.75 -14.32
CA ASP A 38 -9.59 -12.14 -14.56
C ASP A 38 -8.42 -12.97 -15.13
N GLU A 39 -7.61 -12.37 -16.00
CA GLU A 39 -6.45 -13.01 -16.60
C GLU A 39 -5.13 -12.49 -16.00
N ALA A 40 -4.19 -13.40 -15.86
CA ALA A 40 -2.88 -13.05 -15.35
C ALA A 40 -1.99 -12.48 -16.47
N SER A 41 -1.34 -11.36 -16.19
CA SER A 41 -0.40 -10.68 -17.11
C SER A 41 0.91 -11.43 -17.29
N SER A 42 1.26 -12.35 -16.36
CA SER A 42 2.48 -13.16 -16.44
C SER A 42 2.33 -14.51 -15.72
N SER A 43 3.25 -15.45 -16.01
CA SER A 43 3.29 -16.73 -15.30
C SER A 43 3.56 -16.59 -13.81
N VAL A 44 4.34 -15.59 -13.40
CA VAL A 44 4.61 -15.29 -11.99
C VAL A 44 3.34 -14.79 -11.31
N ALA A 45 2.62 -13.85 -11.93
CA ALA A 45 1.35 -13.33 -11.42
C ALA A 45 0.31 -14.46 -11.27
N ARG A 46 0.22 -15.36 -12.25
CA ARG A 46 -0.65 -16.56 -12.21
C ARG A 46 -0.30 -17.46 -11.04
N ASN A 47 0.98 -17.86 -10.91
CA ASN A 47 1.42 -18.75 -9.85
C ASN A 47 1.15 -18.17 -8.44
N LEU A 48 1.39 -16.88 -8.26
CA LEU A 48 1.13 -16.21 -6.98
C LEU A 48 -0.37 -16.16 -6.65
N SER A 49 -1.22 -15.81 -7.61
CA SER A 49 -2.67 -15.74 -7.40
C SER A 49 -3.27 -17.13 -7.12
N GLU A 50 -2.83 -18.17 -7.83
CA GLU A 50 -3.25 -19.54 -7.58
C GLU A 50 -2.82 -20.04 -6.19
N LYS A 51 -1.56 -19.75 -5.78
CA LYS A 51 -1.05 -20.09 -4.46
C LYS A 51 -1.88 -19.41 -3.36
N GLN A 52 -2.18 -18.14 -3.53
CA GLN A 52 -3.03 -17.39 -2.60
C GLN A 52 -4.44 -17.99 -2.53
N ARG A 53 -5.03 -18.36 -3.67
CA ARG A 53 -6.35 -19.01 -3.73
C ARG A 53 -6.36 -20.32 -2.95
N ARG A 54 -5.35 -21.19 -3.14
CA ARG A 54 -5.25 -22.47 -2.41
C ARG A 54 -5.13 -22.26 -0.89
N ARG A 55 -4.35 -21.27 -0.45
CA ARG A 55 -4.24 -20.91 0.99
C ARG A 55 -5.58 -20.47 1.58
N ILE A 56 -6.29 -19.61 0.86
CA ILE A 56 -7.62 -19.17 1.29
C ILE A 56 -8.59 -20.34 1.36
N GLN A 57 -8.62 -21.21 0.36
CA GLN A 57 -9.47 -22.41 0.34
C GLN A 57 -9.16 -23.36 1.49
N ALA A 58 -7.89 -23.55 1.83
CA ALA A 58 -7.49 -24.42 2.95
C ALA A 58 -7.91 -23.87 4.33
N GLN A 59 -8.03 -22.55 4.46
CA GLN A 59 -8.46 -21.88 5.70
C GLN A 59 -9.98 -21.80 5.85
N ILE A 60 -10.73 -21.99 4.74
CA ILE A 60 -12.20 -21.83 4.71
C ILE A 60 -12.83 -23.22 4.58
N LYS A 61 -12.84 -24.01 5.66
CA LYS A 61 -13.58 -25.28 5.68
C LYS A 61 -15.10 -25.11 5.85
N ASP A 62 -15.58 -23.97 6.37
CA ASP A 62 -16.96 -23.80 6.82
C ASP A 62 -17.63 -22.45 6.48
N ILE A 63 -17.10 -21.66 5.56
CA ILE A 63 -17.74 -20.40 5.18
C ILE A 63 -18.56 -20.60 3.91
N LYS A 64 -19.89 -20.41 4.02
CA LYS A 64 -20.77 -20.33 2.86
C LYS A 64 -20.21 -19.37 1.82
N PRO A 65 -20.32 -19.69 0.51
CA PRO A 65 -19.94 -18.74 -0.53
C PRO A 65 -20.63 -17.41 -0.25
N TYR A 66 -19.89 -16.32 -0.22
CA TYR A 66 -20.50 -15.01 -0.06
C TYR A 66 -21.33 -14.70 -1.30
N ASP A 67 -22.59 -14.34 -1.06
CA ASP A 67 -23.63 -14.10 -2.10
C ASP A 67 -23.39 -12.85 -2.97
N PHE A 68 -22.18 -12.25 -2.92
CA PHE A 68 -21.86 -11.16 -3.81
C PHE A 68 -21.36 -11.74 -5.15
N ASN A 69 -22.26 -11.78 -6.11
CA ASN A 69 -21.94 -12.16 -7.47
C ASN A 69 -21.18 -11.00 -8.14
N GLU A 70 -19.86 -11.15 -8.26
CA GLU A 70 -18.98 -10.15 -8.87
C GLU A 70 -19.38 -9.87 -10.33
N ASP A 71 -19.84 -10.86 -11.04
CA ASP A 71 -20.31 -10.72 -12.42
C ASP A 71 -21.60 -9.90 -12.47
N GLU A 72 -22.52 -10.06 -11.51
CA GLU A 72 -23.68 -9.16 -11.35
C GLU A 72 -23.25 -7.73 -11.05
N ALA A 73 -22.27 -7.52 -10.19
CA ALA A 73 -21.78 -6.19 -9.87
C ALA A 73 -21.09 -5.51 -11.06
N LYS A 74 -20.33 -6.26 -11.88
CA LYS A 74 -19.78 -5.78 -13.15
C LYS A 74 -20.89 -5.38 -14.12
N MET A 75 -21.97 -6.17 -14.19
CA MET A 75 -23.12 -5.88 -15.06
C MET A 75 -23.95 -4.69 -14.57
N LEU A 76 -24.18 -4.60 -13.27
CA LEU A 76 -25.01 -3.53 -12.68
C LEU A 76 -24.27 -2.20 -12.54
N TYR A 77 -22.93 -2.23 -12.33
CA TYR A 77 -22.10 -1.05 -12.07
C TYR A 77 -20.83 -1.04 -12.92
N PRO A 78 -20.91 -1.13 -14.26
CA PRO A 78 -19.73 -1.28 -15.12
C PRO A 78 -18.76 -0.10 -15.01
N ASN A 79 -19.29 1.11 -14.87
CA ASN A 79 -18.46 2.32 -14.73
C ASN A 79 -17.70 2.37 -13.39
N THR A 80 -18.36 1.99 -12.29
CA THR A 80 -17.71 1.92 -10.97
C THR A 80 -16.60 0.88 -10.97
N TYR A 81 -16.86 -0.28 -11.55
CA TYR A 81 -15.88 -1.34 -11.65
C TYR A 81 -14.69 -0.96 -12.52
N LYS A 82 -14.91 -0.37 -13.70
CA LYS A 82 -13.86 0.12 -14.56
C LYS A 82 -13.00 1.19 -13.86
N ASN A 83 -13.66 2.17 -13.25
CA ASN A 83 -12.98 3.21 -12.49
C ASN A 83 -12.11 2.62 -11.37
N LYS A 84 -12.61 1.62 -10.63
CA LYS A 84 -11.83 0.92 -9.60
C LYS A 84 -10.56 0.29 -10.18
N ILE A 85 -10.61 -0.34 -11.36
CA ILE A 85 -9.42 -0.94 -11.99
C ILE A 85 -8.43 0.14 -12.40
N ASP A 86 -8.91 1.21 -13.05
CA ASP A 86 -8.09 2.34 -13.48
C ASP A 86 -7.41 3.00 -12.27
N GLN A 87 -8.13 3.24 -11.19
CA GLN A 87 -7.61 3.80 -9.95
C GLN A 87 -6.62 2.85 -9.25
N SER A 88 -6.87 1.54 -9.28
CA SER A 88 -5.94 0.54 -8.77
C SER A 88 -4.62 0.55 -9.56
N PHE A 89 -4.68 0.70 -10.87
CA PHE A 89 -3.49 0.79 -11.73
C PHE A 89 -2.67 2.05 -11.44
N ILE A 90 -3.33 3.20 -11.28
CA ILE A 90 -2.66 4.46 -10.93
C ILE A 90 -1.99 4.33 -9.56
N LEU A 91 -2.72 3.86 -8.53
CA LEU A 91 -2.19 3.63 -7.19
C LEU A 91 -1.00 2.66 -7.22
N GLY A 92 -1.14 1.54 -7.93
CA GLY A 92 -0.07 0.56 -8.08
C GLY A 92 1.18 1.14 -8.75
N THR A 93 1.01 1.96 -9.77
CA THR A 93 2.11 2.65 -10.47
C THR A 93 2.84 3.61 -9.53
N LYS A 94 2.11 4.42 -8.75
CA LYS A 94 2.72 5.33 -7.76
C LYS A 94 3.54 4.58 -6.72
N ILE A 95 3.04 3.45 -6.22
CA ILE A 95 3.76 2.61 -5.25
C ILE A 95 5.01 1.99 -5.91
N LEU A 96 4.87 1.42 -7.11
CA LEU A 96 5.97 0.78 -7.83
C LEU A 96 7.09 1.77 -8.14
N ASP A 97 6.76 3.01 -8.50
CA ASP A 97 7.74 4.04 -8.79
C ASP A 97 8.54 4.45 -7.55
N GLN A 98 7.92 4.47 -6.37
CA GLN A 98 8.65 4.70 -5.12
C GLN A 98 9.53 3.51 -4.72
N LEU A 99 9.07 2.27 -4.96
CA LEU A 99 9.88 1.08 -4.77
C LEU A 99 11.11 1.05 -5.68
N LYS A 100 10.99 1.52 -6.93
CA LYS A 100 12.12 1.66 -7.88
C LYS A 100 13.16 2.69 -7.42
N ARG A 101 12.72 3.74 -6.71
CA ARG A 101 13.62 4.80 -6.19
C ARG A 101 14.37 4.37 -4.93
N ASP A 102 13.91 3.31 -4.24
CA ASP A 102 14.59 2.79 -3.07
C ASP A 102 15.81 1.95 -3.48
N PRO A 103 17.06 2.37 -3.15
CA PRO A 103 18.27 1.65 -3.55
C PRO A 103 18.42 0.29 -2.87
N PHE A 104 17.69 0.04 -1.78
CA PHE A 104 17.72 -1.23 -1.04
C PHE A 104 16.69 -2.24 -1.55
N THR A 105 15.75 -1.82 -2.39
CA THR A 105 14.70 -2.70 -2.92
C THR A 105 15.00 -3.10 -4.36
N LYS A 106 15.25 -4.38 -4.58
CA LYS A 106 15.29 -4.94 -5.95
C LYS A 106 13.87 -4.98 -6.50
N ILE A 107 13.74 -4.77 -7.80
CA ILE A 107 12.45 -4.83 -8.48
C ILE A 107 12.40 -6.09 -9.33
N HIS A 108 11.41 -6.94 -9.10
CA HIS A 108 11.17 -8.14 -9.87
C HIS A 108 10.44 -7.83 -11.18
N LYS A 109 9.38 -7.02 -11.11
CA LYS A 109 8.58 -6.60 -12.26
C LYS A 109 8.57 -5.09 -12.41
N LYS A 110 8.99 -4.62 -13.59
CA LYS A 110 9.12 -3.17 -13.87
C LYS A 110 7.79 -2.46 -14.08
N ASN A 111 6.73 -3.19 -14.35
CA ASN A 111 5.37 -2.67 -14.54
C ASN A 111 4.43 -3.29 -13.52
N VAL A 112 3.31 -2.61 -13.26
CA VAL A 112 2.20 -3.18 -12.49
C VAL A 112 1.66 -4.38 -13.26
N GLU A 113 1.55 -5.51 -12.60
CA GLU A 113 1.02 -6.74 -13.15
C GLU A 113 -0.40 -7.02 -12.64
N SER A 114 -1.09 -7.96 -13.26
CA SER A 114 -2.45 -8.32 -12.88
C SER A 114 -2.66 -9.83 -12.84
N ALA A 115 -3.55 -10.28 -11.95
CA ALA A 115 -4.06 -11.64 -11.92
C ALA A 115 -5.30 -11.73 -11.02
N ASP A 116 -5.93 -12.92 -10.98
CA ASP A 116 -7.10 -13.20 -10.13
C ASP A 116 -6.73 -13.30 -8.64
N PHE A 117 -6.32 -12.18 -8.06
CA PHE A 117 -6.07 -12.06 -6.63
C PHE A 117 -7.37 -11.83 -5.86
N ARG A 118 -7.90 -12.88 -5.23
CA ARG A 118 -9.17 -12.80 -4.48
C ARG A 118 -9.22 -11.73 -3.40
N VAL A 119 -8.07 -11.38 -2.81
CA VAL A 119 -7.99 -10.33 -1.80
C VAL A 119 -8.27 -8.94 -2.38
N LEU A 120 -8.08 -8.74 -3.68
CA LEU A 120 -8.29 -7.48 -4.38
C LEU A 120 -9.68 -7.37 -5.05
N LYS A 121 -10.53 -8.38 -4.89
CA LYS A 121 -11.88 -8.41 -5.46
C LYS A 121 -12.83 -7.51 -4.67
N SER A 122 -12.70 -6.22 -4.82
CA SER A 122 -13.74 -5.26 -4.44
C SER A 122 -14.31 -4.63 -5.71
N VAL A 123 -15.51 -4.10 -5.65
CA VAL A 123 -16.18 -3.50 -6.82
C VAL A 123 -15.83 -2.03 -6.95
N ASP A 124 -15.63 -1.39 -5.82
CA ASP A 124 -15.63 0.06 -5.65
C ASP A 124 -14.30 0.61 -5.04
N ILE A 125 -13.56 -0.19 -4.28
CA ILE A 125 -12.36 0.29 -3.59
C ILE A 125 -11.11 -0.02 -4.42
N PRO A 126 -10.32 0.99 -4.84
CA PRO A 126 -9.02 0.78 -5.47
C PRO A 126 -8.14 -0.13 -4.63
N SER A 127 -7.61 -1.19 -5.23
CA SER A 127 -6.97 -2.27 -4.48
C SER A 127 -5.70 -2.74 -5.15
N VAL A 128 -4.61 -2.82 -4.40
CA VAL A 128 -3.31 -3.31 -4.87
C VAL A 128 -2.72 -4.36 -3.93
N LEU A 129 -1.96 -5.29 -4.48
CA LEU A 129 -1.11 -6.19 -3.72
C LEU A 129 0.34 -5.82 -3.99
N VAL A 130 1.09 -5.58 -2.92
CA VAL A 130 2.52 -5.31 -2.97
C VAL A 130 3.26 -6.55 -2.49
N GLU A 131 3.93 -7.24 -3.42
CA GLU A 131 4.90 -8.26 -3.08
C GLU A 131 6.21 -7.57 -2.72
N SER A 132 6.57 -7.58 -1.44
CA SER A 132 7.73 -6.84 -0.92
C SER A 132 9.06 -7.51 -1.23
N GLY A 133 9.03 -8.75 -1.69
CA GLY A 133 10.13 -9.64 -2.01
C GLY A 133 9.74 -11.08 -1.70
N PHE A 134 10.61 -12.01 -2.01
CA PHE A 134 10.34 -13.45 -1.85
C PHE A 134 11.16 -14.00 -0.68
N ILE A 135 10.48 -14.52 0.36
CA ILE A 135 11.17 -15.06 1.56
C ILE A 135 12.01 -16.32 1.28
N THR A 136 11.80 -16.97 0.14
CA THR A 136 12.63 -18.09 -0.32
C THR A 136 13.96 -17.63 -0.95
N ASN A 137 14.09 -16.36 -1.31
CA ASN A 137 15.35 -15.79 -1.77
C ASN A 137 16.14 -15.24 -0.57
N PRO A 138 17.42 -15.64 -0.38
CA PRO A 138 18.22 -15.23 0.79
C PRO A 138 18.40 -13.71 0.92
N GLU A 139 18.63 -12.99 -0.18
CA GLU A 139 18.81 -11.53 -0.16
C GLU A 139 17.52 -10.81 0.28
N ASP A 140 16.36 -11.24 -0.25
CA ASP A 140 15.07 -10.68 0.14
C ASP A 140 14.70 -11.03 1.58
N ALA A 141 14.97 -12.29 2.00
CA ALA A 141 14.73 -12.73 3.36
C ALA A 141 15.56 -11.92 4.37
N GLU A 142 16.87 -11.74 4.11
CA GLU A 142 17.73 -10.90 4.94
C GLU A 142 17.20 -9.46 5.03
N ARG A 143 16.87 -8.85 3.89
CA ARG A 143 16.33 -7.49 3.85
C ARG A 143 15.01 -7.37 4.63
N LEU A 144 14.07 -8.31 4.44
CA LEU A 144 12.74 -8.28 5.07
C LEU A 144 12.76 -8.59 6.57
N THR A 145 13.77 -9.29 7.07
CA THR A 145 13.93 -9.58 8.50
C THR A 145 14.57 -8.42 9.28
N THR A 146 15.26 -7.51 8.60
CA THR A 146 15.86 -6.34 9.26
C THR A 146 14.86 -5.21 9.47
N LYS A 147 15.02 -4.46 10.58
CA LYS A 147 14.21 -3.26 10.86
C LYS A 147 14.39 -2.20 9.77
N LYS A 148 15.64 -2.03 9.27
CA LYS A 148 15.96 -1.08 8.19
C LYS A 148 15.23 -1.44 6.89
N GLY A 149 15.34 -2.69 6.44
CA GLY A 149 14.71 -3.11 5.18
C GLY A 149 13.18 -2.99 5.21
N ARG A 150 12.54 -3.40 6.32
CA ARG A 150 11.08 -3.22 6.48
C ARG A 150 10.67 -1.75 6.45
N ARG A 151 11.44 -0.85 7.10
CA ARG A 151 11.17 0.60 7.09
C ARG A 151 11.28 1.20 5.69
N MET A 152 12.28 0.80 4.91
CA MET A 152 12.46 1.31 3.54
C MET A 152 11.28 0.92 2.65
N ILE A 153 10.86 -0.35 2.69
CA ILE A 153 9.68 -0.80 1.94
C ILE A 153 8.41 -0.09 2.40
N ALA A 154 8.17 -0.01 3.71
CA ALA A 154 7.01 0.67 4.27
C ALA A 154 6.98 2.15 3.86
N ARG A 155 8.14 2.83 3.85
CA ARG A 155 8.27 4.20 3.37
C ARG A 155 7.92 4.33 1.88
N SER A 156 8.43 3.44 1.04
CA SER A 156 8.14 3.47 -0.40
C SER A 156 6.65 3.26 -0.67
N ILE A 157 6.03 2.32 0.02
CA ILE A 157 4.57 2.10 -0.07
C ILE A 157 3.82 3.34 0.38
N PHE A 158 4.17 3.91 1.53
CA PHE A 158 3.56 5.12 2.07
C PHE A 158 3.66 6.30 1.09
N LEU A 159 4.86 6.57 0.55
CA LEU A 159 5.06 7.66 -0.40
C LEU A 159 4.27 7.44 -1.70
N GLY A 160 4.15 6.20 -2.15
CA GLY A 160 3.31 5.88 -3.30
C GLY A 160 1.83 6.18 -3.07
N ILE A 161 1.30 5.78 -1.90
CA ILE A 161 -0.08 6.08 -1.48
C ILE A 161 -0.28 7.59 -1.33
N HIS A 162 0.65 8.26 -0.67
CA HIS A 162 0.61 9.70 -0.46
C HIS A 162 0.55 10.46 -1.80
N ASN A 163 1.42 10.10 -2.75
CA ASN A 163 1.45 10.73 -4.07
C ASN A 163 0.17 10.45 -4.87
N TYR A 164 -0.43 9.26 -4.70
CA TYR A 164 -1.71 8.95 -5.32
C TYR A 164 -2.81 9.90 -4.83
N PHE A 165 -2.95 10.11 -3.52
CA PHE A 165 -3.95 11.00 -2.96
C PHE A 165 -3.62 12.50 -3.12
N LEU A 166 -2.35 12.86 -3.34
CA LEU A 166 -2.00 14.23 -3.73
C LEU A 166 -2.46 14.55 -5.16
N ASP A 167 -2.31 13.61 -6.07
CA ASP A 167 -2.73 13.79 -7.48
C ASP A 167 -4.26 13.71 -7.65
N GLN A 168 -4.91 12.95 -6.76
CA GLN A 168 -6.36 12.72 -6.78
C GLN A 168 -6.93 12.86 -5.36
N PRO A 169 -6.97 14.08 -4.83
CA PRO A 169 -7.44 14.31 -3.47
C PRO A 169 -8.94 14.00 -3.37
N LEU A 170 -9.30 13.35 -2.26
CA LEU A 170 -10.69 13.07 -1.97
C LEU A 170 -11.37 14.32 -1.44
N SER A 171 -12.63 14.53 -1.86
CA SER A 171 -13.40 15.69 -1.46
C SER A 171 -13.60 15.75 0.06
N GLY A 172 -13.45 16.93 0.62
CA GLY A 172 -13.54 17.18 2.06
C GLY A 172 -12.28 16.81 2.86
N THR A 173 -11.22 16.33 2.21
CA THR A 173 -9.96 16.02 2.90
C THR A 173 -9.00 17.21 2.94
N LEU A 174 -8.00 17.13 3.85
CA LEU A 174 -6.94 18.14 3.93
C LEU A 174 -6.15 18.28 2.63
N LEU A 175 -6.04 17.21 1.86
CA LEU A 175 -5.31 17.19 0.59
C LEU A 175 -6.06 17.95 -0.51
N GLU A 176 -7.40 17.92 -0.54
CA GLU A 176 -8.21 18.66 -1.52
C GLU A 176 -7.98 20.18 -1.42
N ASN A 177 -7.84 20.68 -0.20
CA ASN A 177 -7.66 22.09 0.05
C ASN A 177 -6.22 22.58 -0.18
N ASN A 178 -5.35 21.80 -0.81
CA ASN A 178 -3.92 22.12 -0.98
C ASN A 178 -3.26 22.55 0.34
N GLN A 179 -3.71 22.00 1.46
CA GLN A 179 -3.07 22.28 2.74
C GLN A 179 -1.69 21.63 2.72
N THR A 180 -0.69 22.45 2.42
CA THR A 180 0.73 22.06 2.42
C THR A 180 1.24 21.71 3.82
N HIS A 181 0.39 21.81 4.82
CA HIS A 181 0.75 21.54 6.20
C HIS A 181 -0.41 20.95 7.01
N VAL A 182 -0.06 20.19 8.04
CA VAL A 182 -0.97 19.65 9.05
C VAL A 182 -0.55 20.19 10.41
N THR A 183 -1.52 20.65 11.22
CA THR A 183 -1.30 20.89 12.65
C THR A 183 -1.56 19.59 13.40
N TYR A 184 -0.53 19.04 14.03
CA TYR A 184 -0.59 17.78 14.76
C TYR A 184 -0.43 18.02 16.26
N LYS A 185 -1.35 17.46 17.05
CA LYS A 185 -1.27 17.48 18.51
C LYS A 185 -0.49 16.26 18.98
N VAL A 186 0.69 16.49 19.54
CA VAL A 186 1.61 15.47 20.01
C VAL A 186 0.94 14.56 21.03
N GLN A 187 1.03 13.25 20.80
CA GLN A 187 0.52 12.22 21.72
C GLN A 187 1.63 11.72 22.64
N GLU A 188 1.24 11.01 23.68
CA GLU A 188 2.19 10.34 24.56
C GLU A 188 3.07 9.33 23.78
N GLY A 189 4.38 9.41 23.98
CA GLY A 189 5.36 8.55 23.29
C GLY A 189 5.76 9.00 21.89
N ASP A 190 5.15 10.05 21.31
CA ASP A 190 5.57 10.56 20.00
C ASP A 190 6.98 11.17 20.08
N THR A 191 7.77 10.91 19.03
CA THR A 191 9.06 11.54 18.79
C THR A 191 9.08 12.25 17.43
N ILE A 192 9.87 13.31 17.27
CA ILE A 192 10.02 14.00 15.98
C ILE A 192 10.44 13.01 14.87
N SER A 193 11.29 12.04 15.19
CA SER A 193 11.74 11.04 14.21
C SER A 193 10.62 10.12 13.75
N GLU A 194 9.73 9.71 14.65
CA GLU A 194 8.56 8.90 14.30
C GLU A 194 7.51 9.72 13.54
N LEU A 195 7.28 10.95 13.95
CA LEU A 195 6.39 11.86 13.22
C LEU A 195 6.93 12.16 11.82
N ALA A 196 8.23 12.37 11.67
CA ALA A 196 8.87 12.55 10.38
C ALA A 196 8.64 11.33 9.46
N ILE A 197 8.74 10.12 10.00
CA ILE A 197 8.42 8.88 9.26
C ILE A 197 6.93 8.79 8.95
N ARG A 198 6.06 9.06 9.93
CA ARG A 198 4.60 9.00 9.79
C ARG A 198 4.06 9.95 8.72
N PHE A 199 4.58 11.17 8.66
CA PHE A 199 4.14 12.18 7.70
C PHE A 199 5.00 12.27 6.44
N GLY A 200 5.97 11.39 6.24
CA GLY A 200 6.81 11.34 5.04
C GLY A 200 7.75 12.53 4.87
N VAL A 201 8.07 13.25 5.95
CA VAL A 201 8.92 14.45 5.94
C VAL A 201 10.23 14.21 6.67
N THR A 202 11.14 15.17 6.66
CA THR A 202 12.38 15.08 7.46
C THR A 202 12.18 15.62 8.87
N ALA A 203 12.87 15.06 9.86
CA ALA A 203 12.89 15.58 11.20
C ALA A 203 13.40 17.05 11.25
N GLN A 204 14.28 17.40 10.32
CA GLN A 204 14.80 18.76 10.16
C GLN A 204 13.68 19.72 9.69
N SER A 205 12.86 19.31 8.71
CA SER A 205 11.72 20.09 8.24
C SER A 205 10.73 20.39 9.38
N ILE A 206 10.40 19.37 10.19
CA ILE A 206 9.52 19.57 11.36
C ILE A 206 10.13 20.62 12.33
N ARG A 207 11.41 20.49 12.65
CA ARG A 207 12.07 21.46 13.55
C ARG A 207 12.08 22.88 12.99
N GLN A 208 12.42 23.04 11.72
CA GLN A 208 12.47 24.35 11.07
C GLN A 208 11.08 25.00 11.03
N THR A 209 10.07 24.25 10.63
CA THR A 209 8.68 24.75 10.56
C THR A 209 8.15 25.21 11.91
N ASN A 210 8.63 24.61 13.01
CA ASN A 210 8.16 24.92 14.39
C ASN A 210 9.18 25.69 15.23
N ASN A 211 10.29 26.14 14.66
CA ASN A 211 11.36 26.84 15.35
C ASN A 211 11.91 26.06 16.58
N LEU A 212 11.93 24.73 16.48
CA LEU A 212 12.40 23.87 17.57
C LEU A 212 13.95 23.82 17.59
N LYS A 213 14.53 24.10 18.74
CA LYS A 213 16.00 24.07 18.96
C LYS A 213 16.54 22.64 19.16
N SER A 214 15.66 21.69 19.49
CA SER A 214 16.03 20.28 19.74
C SER A 214 14.94 19.33 19.20
N ASN A 215 15.12 18.02 19.39
CA ASN A 215 14.12 17.01 19.07
C ASN A 215 13.06 16.83 20.17
N SER A 216 13.09 17.65 21.23
CA SER A 216 12.13 17.53 22.33
C SER A 216 10.78 18.11 21.93
N ILE A 217 9.76 17.30 22.07
CA ILE A 217 8.34 17.67 21.96
C ILE A 217 7.58 17.10 23.14
N PHE A 218 6.47 17.69 23.50
CA PHE A 218 5.71 17.33 24.71
C PHE A 218 4.29 16.95 24.34
N GLN A 219 3.73 16.00 25.06
CA GLN A 219 2.33 15.61 24.92
C GLN A 219 1.41 16.86 25.00
N GLY A 220 0.47 16.94 24.06
CA GLY A 220 -0.45 18.07 23.94
C GLY A 220 0.10 19.28 23.19
N GLN A 221 1.39 19.31 22.86
CA GLN A 221 2.00 20.35 22.04
C GLN A 221 1.42 20.29 20.63
N GLU A 222 1.04 21.43 20.07
CA GLU A 222 0.69 21.53 18.65
C GLU A 222 1.94 21.82 17.83
N ILE A 223 2.18 20.99 16.84
CA ILE A 223 3.26 21.16 15.86
C ILE A 223 2.70 21.20 14.45
N ARG A 224 3.26 22.09 13.65
CA ARG A 224 2.95 22.23 12.24
C ARG A 224 3.90 21.37 11.42
N ILE A 225 3.35 20.48 10.61
CA ILE A 225 4.11 19.58 9.74
C ILE A 225 3.86 19.97 8.30
N ASN A 226 4.90 20.44 7.62
CA ASN A 226 4.83 20.83 6.22
C ASN A 226 4.98 19.59 5.33
N LEU A 227 3.93 19.25 4.56
CA LEU A 227 3.87 18.07 3.70
C LEU A 227 4.50 18.29 2.31
N SER A 228 4.79 19.53 1.94
CA SER A 228 5.34 19.90 0.63
C SER A 228 6.86 19.68 0.47
N ASN A 229 7.57 19.26 1.51
CA ASN A 229 9.01 19.01 1.52
C ASN A 229 9.34 17.49 1.51
N THR A 230 8.78 16.74 0.60
CA THR A 230 9.11 15.31 0.38
C THR A 230 10.08 15.12 -0.78
#